data_4334967de737ecc3b46ff623f2fa64dc
#
_entry.id   4334967de737ecc3b46ff623f2fa64dc
#
_cell.length_a   1.000
_cell.length_b   1.000
_cell.length_c   1.000
_cell.angle_alpha   90.00
_cell.angle_beta   90.00
_cell.angle_gamma   90.00
#
_symmetry.space_group_name_H-M   'P 1'
#
loop_
_entity.id
_entity.type
_entity.pdbx_description
1 polymer ?
#
loop_
_entity_poly.entity_id
_entity_poly.type
_entity_poly.pdbx_seq_one_letter_code
_entity_poly.pdbx_strand_id
1 'polypeptide(L)'
;MATPLRYAVTLLVWGVMAVIWLPLVPAAFTLITPAFSATHWLALFSDPQLPQALRATLVSVTLAATGALAIALTIVVALWPGAKWAHLCARLPWLLAIPHVAFAASALLLFAEGGMLYRLFPSLTPQMDRYGIGLGLTLAVKESAFLLWVLSALLSEKQLSQQVIVLDTLGYSRLQCLSWLLLPAVAPGLGAVMLAIVAWSLSAVDVAMILGPGNPPTLAVLSWQWLSQGDADQQAKGALASLLLVALLMLFALFGYLIWRGWQRTLPAINGLRRQRLSGRSGKTLALTLPLSGMLCVALLACMAEPASVNREALMNSLQMGLASAVLGLMTLFLWLEWGPQTGHRWVWLPILLPALPLVAGQYTLALLAGQDGQYATIIWGHLLWVIPWMLFVLKPAWRRIDPRLVLIAQTLGWTRARIFWRIKCPLLLRPALFAFAVGFSVSIAQYMPTLWLGAGRYPTLTTEAVALSSGGSTTILASQALWQLLLPLLVFALTALCSRVIGHYRQGLR
;
A
#
# COMPACT_ATOMS: atom_id res chain seq x y z
N MET A 1 18.86 10.46 -35.91
CA MET A 1 18.20 11.80 -35.84
C MET A 1 16.92 11.68 -35.04
N ALA A 2 16.72 12.52 -34.03
CA ALA A 2 15.48 12.52 -33.28
C ALA A 2 14.40 13.26 -34.13
N THR A 3 13.40 12.52 -34.58
CA THR A 3 12.31 13.09 -35.35
C THR A 3 11.47 14.03 -34.46
N PRO A 4 10.89 15.16 -35.01
CA PRO A 4 10.07 16.08 -34.24
C PRO A 4 8.91 15.37 -33.51
N LEU A 5 8.39 14.28 -34.06
CA LEU A 5 7.38 13.41 -33.41
C LEU A 5 7.89 12.82 -32.10
N ARG A 6 9.16 12.42 -32.02
CA ARG A 6 9.73 11.86 -30.80
C ARG A 6 9.78 12.89 -29.67
N TYR A 7 10.17 14.12 -29.98
CA TYR A 7 10.16 15.21 -29.00
C TYR A 7 8.75 15.53 -28.54
N ALA A 8 7.77 15.59 -29.45
CA ALA A 8 6.37 15.83 -29.10
C ALA A 8 5.80 14.75 -28.16
N VAL A 9 6.05 13.46 -28.45
CA VAL A 9 5.62 12.36 -27.58
C VAL A 9 6.31 12.43 -26.22
N THR A 10 7.61 12.71 -26.18
CA THR A 10 8.34 12.84 -24.92
C THR A 10 7.82 14.01 -24.08
N LEU A 11 7.55 15.15 -24.70
CA LEU A 11 6.95 16.31 -24.02
C LEU A 11 5.54 16.01 -23.51
N LEU A 12 4.72 15.30 -24.30
CA LEU A 12 3.39 14.85 -23.87
C LEU A 12 3.48 13.96 -22.62
N VAL A 13 4.40 12.99 -22.63
CA VAL A 13 4.61 12.07 -21.49
C VAL A 13 5.04 12.84 -20.25
N TRP A 14 5.96 13.78 -20.39
CA TRP A 14 6.37 14.65 -19.28
C TRP A 14 5.22 15.55 -18.81
N GLY A 15 4.42 16.09 -19.72
CA GLY A 15 3.25 16.90 -19.39
C GLY A 15 2.22 16.12 -18.57
N VAL A 16 1.88 14.91 -19.00
CA VAL A 16 0.95 14.04 -18.26
C VAL A 16 1.49 13.72 -16.86
N MET A 17 2.76 13.34 -16.75
CA MET A 17 3.37 13.07 -15.45
C MET A 17 3.44 14.31 -14.58
N ALA A 18 3.78 15.47 -15.15
CA ALA A 18 3.81 16.73 -14.43
C ALA A 18 2.43 17.08 -13.85
N VAL A 19 1.36 16.96 -14.62
CA VAL A 19 -0.02 17.23 -14.16
C VAL A 19 -0.41 16.32 -13.01
N ILE A 20 -0.01 15.03 -13.03
CA ILE A 20 -0.35 14.08 -11.97
C ILE A 20 0.46 14.36 -10.69
N TRP A 21 1.74 14.80 -10.80
CA TRP A 21 2.59 15.12 -9.66
C TRP A 21 2.53 16.59 -9.22
N LEU A 22 1.90 17.47 -9.98
CA LEU A 22 1.71 18.88 -9.66
C LEU A 22 1.15 19.10 -8.24
N PRO A 23 0.24 18.27 -7.69
CA PRO A 23 -0.28 18.42 -6.33
C PRO A 23 0.76 18.47 -5.22
N LEU A 24 1.94 17.91 -5.43
CA LEU A 24 3.05 17.98 -4.47
C LEU A 24 3.48 19.43 -4.17
N VAL A 25 3.31 20.33 -5.13
CA VAL A 25 3.70 21.74 -4.98
C VAL A 25 2.76 22.48 -4.02
N PRO A 26 1.43 22.58 -4.27
CA PRO A 26 0.53 23.21 -3.33
C PRO A 26 0.47 22.46 -1.99
N ALA A 27 0.61 21.13 -1.97
CA ALA A 27 0.73 20.37 -0.73
C ALA A 27 1.89 20.89 0.15
N ALA A 28 3.04 21.13 -0.43
CA ALA A 28 4.18 21.70 0.29
C ALA A 28 3.88 23.11 0.80
N PHE A 29 3.27 23.98 -0.02
CA PHE A 29 2.93 25.34 0.39
C PHE A 29 1.88 25.38 1.50
N THR A 30 0.79 24.63 1.38
CA THR A 30 -0.29 24.60 2.38
C THR A 30 0.20 24.08 3.73
N LEU A 31 1.15 23.14 3.75
CA LEU A 31 1.73 22.62 4.97
C LEU A 31 2.74 23.58 5.62
N ILE A 32 3.57 24.23 4.79
CA ILE A 32 4.71 25.00 5.30
C ILE A 32 4.28 26.43 5.67
N THR A 33 3.32 27.03 4.98
CA THR A 33 2.89 28.40 5.24
C THR A 33 2.45 28.66 6.69
N PRO A 34 1.58 27.82 7.33
CA PRO A 34 1.21 28.00 8.72
C PRO A 34 2.37 27.82 9.71
N ALA A 35 3.41 27.09 9.31
CA ALA A 35 4.56 26.82 10.18
C ALA A 35 5.42 28.06 10.51
N PHE A 36 5.29 29.14 9.73
CA PHE A 36 5.99 30.38 9.99
C PHE A 36 5.31 31.26 11.06
N SER A 37 4.10 30.91 11.52
CA SER A 37 3.38 31.65 12.56
C SER A 37 3.49 30.93 13.91
N ALA A 38 4.08 31.61 14.90
CA ALA A 38 4.15 31.10 16.27
C ALA A 38 2.75 30.91 16.90
N THR A 39 1.78 31.74 16.53
CA THR A 39 0.39 31.66 17.04
C THR A 39 -0.27 30.36 16.64
N HIS A 40 -0.07 29.88 15.41
CA HIS A 40 -0.61 28.61 14.95
C HIS A 40 0.00 27.41 15.69
N TRP A 41 1.31 27.44 15.98
CA TRP A 41 1.96 26.41 16.80
C TRP A 41 1.43 26.41 18.25
N LEU A 42 1.26 27.57 18.84
CA LEU A 42 0.65 27.68 20.18
C LEU A 42 -0.77 27.13 20.19
N ALA A 43 -1.58 27.48 19.19
CA ALA A 43 -2.95 26.96 19.06
C ALA A 43 -2.97 25.43 18.89
N LEU A 44 -2.02 24.85 18.14
CA LEU A 44 -1.90 23.41 18.01
C LEU A 44 -1.48 22.73 19.32
N PHE A 45 -0.41 23.21 19.97
CA PHE A 45 0.12 22.57 21.18
C PHE A 45 -0.74 22.79 22.43
N SER A 46 -1.58 23.81 22.44
CA SER A 46 -2.57 24.03 23.49
C SER A 46 -3.87 23.20 23.31
N ASP A 47 -4.03 22.51 22.17
CA ASP A 47 -5.22 21.71 21.92
C ASP A 47 -5.22 20.47 22.82
N PRO A 48 -6.30 20.27 23.64
CA PRO A 48 -6.36 19.18 24.61
C PRO A 48 -6.43 17.78 23.98
N GLN A 49 -6.78 17.68 22.71
CA GLN A 49 -6.86 16.39 21.98
C GLN A 49 -5.50 15.93 21.46
N LEU A 50 -4.56 16.86 21.21
CA LEU A 50 -3.30 16.56 20.57
C LEU A 50 -2.45 15.51 21.31
N PRO A 51 -2.24 15.57 22.65
CA PRO A 51 -1.38 14.61 23.34
C PRO A 51 -1.91 13.16 23.23
N GLN A 52 -3.22 12.97 23.32
CA GLN A 52 -3.82 11.64 23.23
C GLN A 52 -3.81 11.14 21.78
N ALA A 53 -4.10 11.99 20.79
CA ALA A 53 -4.02 11.68 19.38
C ALA A 53 -2.60 11.27 18.94
N LEU A 54 -1.58 11.97 19.45
CA LEU A 54 -0.17 11.61 19.25
C LEU A 54 0.17 10.25 19.87
N ARG A 55 -0.27 9.98 21.11
CA ARG A 55 -0.05 8.69 21.78
C ARG A 55 -0.69 7.55 20.98
N ALA A 56 -1.95 7.70 20.56
CA ALA A 56 -2.65 6.70 19.77
C ALA A 56 -1.95 6.44 18.43
N THR A 57 -1.49 7.50 17.76
CA THR A 57 -0.74 7.39 16.50
C THR A 57 0.59 6.68 16.70
N LEU A 58 1.38 7.07 17.71
CA LEU A 58 2.68 6.44 17.99
C LEU A 58 2.53 4.96 18.35
N VAL A 59 1.55 4.61 19.18
CA VAL A 59 1.30 3.22 19.59
C VAL A 59 0.85 2.40 18.38
N SER A 60 -0.15 2.85 17.63
CA SER A 60 -0.67 2.10 16.49
C SER A 60 0.36 1.91 15.39
N VAL A 61 1.12 2.96 15.03
CA VAL A 61 2.16 2.88 13.98
C VAL A 61 3.34 2.02 14.42
N THR A 62 3.78 2.15 15.69
CA THR A 62 4.87 1.31 16.21
C THR A 62 4.46 -0.17 16.21
N LEU A 63 3.26 -0.49 16.68
CA LEU A 63 2.74 -1.86 16.66
C LEU A 63 2.57 -2.38 15.22
N ALA A 64 2.05 -1.57 14.30
CA ALA A 64 1.92 -1.94 12.90
C ALA A 64 3.28 -2.28 12.27
N ALA A 65 4.25 -1.38 12.39
CA ALA A 65 5.57 -1.53 11.77
C ALA A 65 6.39 -2.66 12.41
N THR A 66 6.51 -2.67 13.75
CA THR A 66 7.30 -3.69 14.46
C THR A 66 6.62 -5.06 14.40
N GLY A 67 5.29 -5.11 14.51
CA GLY A 67 4.51 -6.33 14.39
C GLY A 67 4.62 -6.95 13.00
N ALA A 68 4.45 -6.16 11.94
CA ALA A 68 4.61 -6.62 10.56
C ALA A 68 6.03 -7.17 10.32
N LEU A 69 7.06 -6.47 10.79
CA LEU A 69 8.45 -6.90 10.69
C LEU A 69 8.69 -8.20 11.45
N ALA A 70 8.23 -8.29 12.69
CA ALA A 70 8.38 -9.48 13.53
C ALA A 70 7.70 -10.71 12.91
N ILE A 71 6.46 -10.57 12.44
CA ILE A 71 5.73 -11.64 11.76
C ILE A 71 6.50 -12.09 10.51
N ALA A 72 6.87 -11.15 9.65
CA ALA A 72 7.54 -11.45 8.39
C ALA A 72 8.89 -12.13 8.59
N LEU A 73 9.76 -11.60 9.47
CA LEU A 73 11.07 -12.19 9.73
C LEU A 73 10.97 -13.57 10.39
N THR A 74 10.02 -13.76 11.31
CA THR A 74 9.78 -15.07 11.95
C THR A 74 9.36 -16.13 10.92
N ILE A 75 8.53 -15.75 9.94
CA ILE A 75 8.13 -16.64 8.85
C ILE A 75 9.32 -16.93 7.91
N VAL A 76 10.11 -15.91 7.54
CA VAL A 76 11.30 -16.09 6.70
C VAL A 76 12.29 -17.06 7.35
N VAL A 77 12.62 -16.85 8.62
CA VAL A 77 13.53 -17.74 9.37
C VAL A 77 13.03 -19.19 9.39
N ALA A 78 11.72 -19.40 9.51
CA ALA A 78 11.16 -20.75 9.62
C ALA A 78 11.00 -21.46 8.28
N LEU A 79 10.74 -20.75 7.19
CA LEU A 79 10.33 -21.35 5.92
C LEU A 79 11.32 -21.18 4.77
N TRP A 80 12.10 -20.10 4.76
CA TRP A 80 13.00 -19.80 3.65
C TRP A 80 14.43 -20.34 3.89
N PRO A 81 15.11 -20.90 2.88
CA PRO A 81 14.56 -21.35 1.61
C PRO A 81 13.84 -22.69 1.74
N GLY A 82 12.76 -22.91 0.98
CA GLY A 82 12.05 -24.17 0.99
C GLY A 82 10.73 -24.19 0.25
N ALA A 83 10.18 -25.39 0.02
CA ALA A 83 8.92 -25.57 -0.70
C ALA A 83 7.72 -24.88 0.00
N LYS A 84 7.66 -24.90 1.33
CA LYS A 84 6.60 -24.22 2.11
C LYS A 84 6.63 -22.70 1.92
N TRP A 85 7.82 -22.11 1.74
CA TRP A 85 7.96 -20.71 1.40
C TRP A 85 7.35 -20.41 0.03
N ALA A 86 7.67 -21.22 -0.98
CA ALA A 86 7.11 -21.05 -2.32
C ALA A 86 5.57 -21.14 -2.31
N HIS A 87 4.99 -22.09 -1.56
CA HIS A 87 3.55 -22.21 -1.39
C HIS A 87 2.92 -21.01 -0.69
N LEU A 88 3.57 -20.44 0.32
CA LEU A 88 3.10 -19.20 0.96
C LEU A 88 3.13 -18.04 -0.03
N CYS A 89 4.25 -17.83 -0.71
CA CYS A 89 4.42 -16.74 -1.69
C CYS A 89 3.36 -16.79 -2.81
N ALA A 90 2.96 -17.99 -3.25
CA ALA A 90 1.89 -18.14 -4.24
C ALA A 90 0.51 -17.66 -3.74
N ARG A 91 0.30 -17.61 -2.42
CA ARG A 91 -0.96 -17.18 -1.79
C ARG A 91 -0.97 -15.69 -1.39
N LEU A 92 0.20 -15.05 -1.26
CA LEU A 92 0.30 -13.65 -0.85
C LEU A 92 -0.49 -12.67 -1.74
N PRO A 93 -0.53 -12.82 -3.10
CA PRO A 93 -1.33 -11.92 -3.93
C PRO A 93 -2.81 -11.89 -3.58
N TRP A 94 -3.40 -13.00 -3.13
CA TRP A 94 -4.78 -13.06 -2.68
C TRP A 94 -5.01 -12.27 -1.38
N LEU A 95 -4.07 -12.34 -0.44
CA LEU A 95 -4.10 -11.55 0.80
C LEU A 95 -3.94 -10.05 0.52
N LEU A 96 -3.09 -9.71 -0.44
CA LEU A 96 -2.87 -8.32 -0.84
C LEU A 96 -4.09 -7.73 -1.55
N ALA A 97 -4.86 -8.56 -2.27
CA ALA A 97 -6.07 -8.13 -2.94
C ALA A 97 -7.20 -7.72 -1.97
N ILE A 98 -7.16 -8.14 -0.70
CA ILE A 98 -8.11 -7.71 0.32
C ILE A 98 -7.83 -6.23 0.66
N PRO A 99 -8.76 -5.28 0.44
CA PRO A 99 -8.56 -3.89 0.82
C PRO A 99 -8.45 -3.72 2.34
N HIS A 100 -7.70 -2.71 2.78
CA HIS A 100 -7.51 -2.43 4.21
C HIS A 100 -8.82 -2.13 4.93
N VAL A 101 -9.74 -1.39 4.29
CA VAL A 101 -11.05 -1.06 4.84
C VAL A 101 -11.90 -2.32 5.03
N ALA A 102 -11.92 -3.24 4.06
CA ALA A 102 -12.64 -4.51 4.20
C ALA A 102 -12.05 -5.38 5.32
N PHE A 103 -10.72 -5.39 5.46
CA PHE A 103 -10.03 -6.12 6.54
C PHE A 103 -10.34 -5.48 7.90
N ALA A 104 -10.34 -4.15 8.00
CA ALA A 104 -10.72 -3.40 9.20
C ALA A 104 -12.18 -3.60 9.58
N ALA A 105 -13.09 -3.56 8.60
CA ALA A 105 -14.51 -3.83 8.83
C ALA A 105 -14.73 -5.25 9.39
N SER A 106 -14.03 -6.25 8.87
CA SER A 106 -14.11 -7.61 9.41
C SER A 106 -13.58 -7.69 10.86
N ALA A 107 -12.50 -6.98 11.17
CA ALA A 107 -11.99 -6.91 12.54
C ALA A 107 -12.96 -6.18 13.48
N LEU A 108 -13.59 -5.12 13.03
CA LEU A 108 -14.65 -4.42 13.77
C LEU A 108 -15.82 -5.39 14.07
N LEU A 109 -16.33 -6.09 13.06
CA LEU A 109 -17.43 -7.04 13.21
C LEU A 109 -17.08 -8.22 14.14
N LEU A 110 -15.80 -8.54 14.27
CA LEU A 110 -15.32 -9.58 15.18
C LEU A 110 -15.12 -9.08 16.61
N PHE A 111 -14.46 -7.92 16.78
CA PHE A 111 -13.93 -7.46 18.07
C PHE A 111 -14.67 -6.26 18.69
N ALA A 112 -15.55 -5.58 17.96
CA ALA A 112 -16.31 -4.47 18.53
C ALA A 112 -17.30 -4.95 19.59
N GLU A 113 -17.78 -4.05 20.42
CA GLU A 113 -18.88 -4.30 21.37
C GLU A 113 -20.10 -4.83 20.61
N GLY A 114 -20.61 -5.99 21.05
CA GLY A 114 -21.66 -6.70 20.31
C GLY A 114 -21.17 -7.46 19.06
N GLY A 115 -19.88 -7.47 18.77
CA GLY A 115 -19.29 -8.26 17.71
C GLY A 115 -19.35 -9.77 17.96
N MET A 116 -18.98 -10.54 16.91
CA MET A 116 -19.16 -12.00 16.91
C MET A 116 -18.40 -12.68 18.07
N LEU A 117 -17.21 -12.17 18.44
CA LEU A 117 -16.43 -12.71 19.55
C LEU A 117 -17.18 -12.65 20.87
N TYR A 118 -17.80 -11.51 21.18
CA TYR A 118 -18.54 -11.33 22.43
C TYR A 118 -19.89 -12.05 22.43
N ARG A 119 -20.47 -12.31 21.26
CA ARG A 119 -21.65 -13.18 21.13
C ARG A 119 -21.32 -14.64 21.40
N LEU A 120 -20.14 -15.11 20.98
CA LEU A 120 -19.66 -16.48 21.20
C LEU A 120 -19.13 -16.69 22.63
N PHE A 121 -18.57 -15.66 23.22
CA PHE A 121 -17.98 -15.69 24.56
C PHE A 121 -18.49 -14.51 25.41
N PRO A 122 -19.76 -14.60 25.93
CA PRO A 122 -20.38 -13.53 26.71
C PRO A 122 -19.65 -13.16 28.01
N SER A 123 -18.74 -14.02 28.48
CA SER A 123 -17.90 -13.77 29.65
C SER A 123 -16.77 -12.74 29.40
N LEU A 124 -16.47 -12.44 28.15
CA LEU A 124 -15.47 -11.43 27.80
C LEU A 124 -16.10 -10.03 27.89
N THR A 125 -15.43 -9.13 28.60
CA THR A 125 -15.83 -7.72 28.67
C THR A 125 -15.15 -6.93 27.54
N PRO A 126 -15.89 -6.19 26.71
CA PRO A 126 -15.29 -5.34 25.71
C PRO A 126 -14.48 -4.22 26.36
N GLN A 127 -13.27 -4.02 25.88
CA GLN A 127 -12.41 -2.93 26.33
C GLN A 127 -12.32 -1.84 25.27
N MET A 128 -12.51 -0.61 25.69
CA MET A 128 -12.36 0.55 24.81
C MET A 128 -10.88 0.72 24.45
N ASP A 129 -10.56 0.66 23.15
CA ASP A 129 -9.20 0.91 22.65
C ASP A 129 -8.91 2.42 22.60
N ARG A 130 -8.39 2.96 23.70
CA ARG A 130 -8.00 4.38 23.80
C ARG A 130 -6.66 4.69 23.13
N TYR A 131 -5.85 3.69 22.85
CA TYR A 131 -4.47 3.86 22.38
C TYR A 131 -4.24 3.38 20.96
N GLY A 132 -5.27 2.87 20.27
CA GLY A 132 -5.14 2.35 18.91
C GLY A 132 -4.36 1.02 18.83
N ILE A 133 -4.40 0.21 19.89
CA ILE A 133 -3.74 -1.11 19.92
C ILE A 133 -4.39 -2.05 18.92
N GLY A 134 -5.72 -2.10 18.87
CA GLY A 134 -6.48 -2.91 17.92
C GLY A 134 -6.20 -2.51 16.48
N LEU A 135 -6.14 -1.19 16.21
CA LEU A 135 -5.73 -0.63 14.93
C LEU A 135 -4.31 -1.10 14.57
N GLY A 136 -3.35 -0.92 15.48
CA GLY A 136 -1.95 -1.30 15.25
C GLY A 136 -1.76 -2.79 14.98
N LEU A 137 -2.43 -3.67 15.73
CA LEU A 137 -2.36 -5.13 15.53
C LEU A 137 -3.01 -5.56 14.22
N THR A 138 -4.15 -4.98 13.85
CA THR A 138 -4.81 -5.25 12.57
C THR A 138 -3.93 -4.86 11.41
N LEU A 139 -3.31 -3.68 11.47
CA LEU A 139 -2.34 -3.22 10.48
C LEU A 139 -1.09 -4.12 10.46
N ALA A 140 -0.57 -4.56 11.61
CA ALA A 140 0.59 -5.46 11.68
C ALA A 140 0.36 -6.75 10.87
N VAL A 141 -0.81 -7.38 11.01
CA VAL A 141 -1.18 -8.58 10.26
C VAL A 141 -1.28 -8.26 8.77
N LYS A 142 -1.96 -7.19 8.40
CA LYS A 142 -2.18 -6.82 7.00
C LYS A 142 -0.88 -6.43 6.30
N GLU A 143 -0.06 -5.59 6.93
CA GLU A 143 1.21 -5.13 6.37
C GLU A 143 2.28 -6.24 6.35
N SER A 144 2.19 -7.24 7.21
CA SER A 144 3.09 -8.40 7.15
C SER A 144 2.98 -9.18 5.84
N ALA A 145 1.79 -9.26 5.25
CA ALA A 145 1.57 -9.88 3.94
C ALA A 145 2.28 -9.09 2.81
N PHE A 146 2.19 -7.76 2.86
CA PHE A 146 2.90 -6.89 1.93
C PHE A 146 4.42 -7.00 2.08
N LEU A 147 4.91 -6.95 3.30
CA LEU A 147 6.33 -7.10 3.61
C LEU A 147 6.87 -8.45 3.13
N LEU A 148 6.16 -9.55 3.37
CA LEU A 148 6.52 -10.89 2.88
C LEU A 148 6.55 -10.97 1.36
N TRP A 149 5.61 -10.31 0.69
CA TRP A 149 5.58 -10.27 -0.78
C TRP A 149 6.83 -9.58 -1.34
N VAL A 150 7.21 -8.42 -0.78
CA VAL A 150 8.44 -7.72 -1.19
C VAL A 150 9.68 -8.53 -0.82
N LEU A 151 9.74 -9.12 0.39
CA LEU A 151 10.83 -10.00 0.78
C LEU A 151 10.96 -11.20 -0.16
N SER A 152 9.85 -11.74 -0.68
CA SER A 152 9.90 -12.84 -1.64
C SER A 152 10.64 -12.45 -2.93
N ALA A 153 10.49 -11.20 -3.37
CA ALA A 153 11.22 -10.67 -4.51
C ALA A 153 12.70 -10.41 -4.20
N LEU A 154 12.99 -9.82 -3.03
CA LEU A 154 14.36 -9.54 -2.58
C LEU A 154 15.17 -10.82 -2.31
N LEU A 155 14.52 -11.86 -1.80
CA LEU A 155 15.15 -13.16 -1.51
C LEU A 155 15.17 -14.12 -2.71
N SER A 156 14.72 -13.71 -3.89
CA SER A 156 14.65 -14.57 -5.08
C SER A 156 16.03 -14.85 -5.71
N GLU A 157 17.10 -14.24 -5.23
CA GLU A 157 18.45 -14.45 -5.71
C GLU A 157 18.92 -15.87 -5.38
N LYS A 158 19.28 -16.61 -6.42
CA LYS A 158 19.78 -18.02 -6.28
C LYS A 158 21.02 -18.12 -5.40
N GLN A 159 21.91 -17.14 -5.44
CA GLN A 159 23.13 -17.11 -4.64
C GLN A 159 22.84 -17.07 -3.14
N LEU A 160 21.86 -16.26 -2.69
CA LEU A 160 21.49 -16.17 -1.28
C LEU A 160 20.97 -17.52 -0.75
N SER A 161 20.13 -18.21 -1.53
CA SER A 161 19.60 -19.51 -1.11
C SER A 161 20.70 -20.57 -0.98
N GLN A 162 21.67 -20.59 -1.89
CA GLN A 162 22.81 -21.49 -1.83
C GLN A 162 23.70 -21.20 -0.61
N GLN A 163 23.99 -19.93 -0.34
CA GLN A 163 24.79 -19.52 0.81
C GLN A 163 24.13 -19.91 2.15
N VAL A 164 22.80 -19.79 2.26
CA VAL A 164 22.09 -20.24 3.47
C VAL A 164 22.16 -21.75 3.62
N ILE A 165 22.05 -22.52 2.53
CA ILE A 165 22.20 -23.99 2.59
C ILE A 165 23.59 -24.37 3.08
N VAL A 166 24.63 -23.70 2.58
CA VAL A 166 26.01 -23.92 3.03
C VAL A 166 26.17 -23.61 4.52
N LEU A 167 25.66 -22.48 5.00
CA LEU A 167 25.70 -22.13 6.42
C LEU A 167 24.92 -23.15 7.29
N ASP A 168 23.79 -23.64 6.81
CA ASP A 168 22.98 -24.66 7.51
C ASP A 168 23.72 -26.00 7.56
N THR A 169 24.42 -26.43 6.50
CA THR A 169 25.25 -27.64 6.49
C THR A 169 26.46 -27.50 7.41
N LEU A 170 27.02 -26.30 7.56
CA LEU A 170 28.09 -26.02 8.51
C LEU A 170 27.60 -25.98 9.97
N GLY A 171 26.28 -26.11 10.21
CA GLY A 171 25.66 -26.18 11.53
C GLY A 171 25.27 -24.84 12.14
N TYR A 172 25.29 -23.75 11.39
CA TYR A 172 24.80 -22.45 11.87
C TYR A 172 23.27 -22.43 11.99
N SER A 173 22.77 -21.71 12.98
CA SER A 173 21.31 -21.56 13.21
C SER A 173 20.69 -20.65 12.15
N ARG A 174 19.39 -20.83 11.91
CA ARG A 174 18.63 -19.97 10.98
C ARG A 174 18.63 -18.49 11.40
N LEU A 175 18.70 -18.16 12.68
CA LEU A 175 18.83 -16.79 13.16
C LEU A 175 20.21 -16.20 12.84
N GLN A 176 21.27 -17.02 12.91
CA GLN A 176 22.61 -16.58 12.47
C GLN A 176 22.63 -16.30 10.97
N CYS A 177 22.01 -17.17 10.16
CA CYS A 177 21.84 -16.94 8.72
C CYS A 177 21.05 -15.65 8.44
N LEU A 178 19.96 -15.41 9.20
CA LEU A 178 19.19 -14.16 9.08
C LEU A 178 20.07 -12.95 9.36
N SER A 179 20.77 -12.94 10.50
CA SER A 179 21.50 -11.77 10.99
C SER A 179 22.75 -11.46 10.16
N TRP A 180 23.51 -12.50 9.76
CA TRP A 180 24.81 -12.28 9.08
C TRP A 180 24.70 -12.17 7.57
N LEU A 181 23.71 -12.82 6.96
CA LEU A 181 23.58 -12.90 5.51
C LEU A 181 22.35 -12.21 4.98
N LEU A 182 21.16 -12.60 5.45
CA LEU A 182 19.90 -12.17 4.82
C LEU A 182 19.59 -10.71 5.08
N LEU A 183 19.60 -10.28 6.35
CA LEU A 183 19.28 -8.89 6.68
C LEU A 183 20.25 -7.90 6.03
N PRO A 184 21.59 -8.08 6.06
CA PRO A 184 22.48 -7.20 5.32
C PRO A 184 22.22 -7.15 3.82
N ALA A 185 21.89 -8.30 3.20
CA ALA A 185 21.61 -8.36 1.77
C ALA A 185 20.32 -7.63 1.38
N VAL A 186 19.26 -7.75 2.19
CA VAL A 186 17.94 -7.15 1.88
C VAL A 186 17.73 -5.77 2.51
N ALA A 187 18.62 -5.32 3.39
CA ALA A 187 18.42 -4.11 4.20
C ALA A 187 18.00 -2.86 3.41
N PRO A 188 18.60 -2.51 2.26
CA PRO A 188 18.17 -1.31 1.53
C PRO A 188 16.72 -1.40 1.03
N GLY A 189 16.32 -2.57 0.51
CA GLY A 189 14.94 -2.82 0.07
C GLY A 189 13.98 -2.91 1.23
N LEU A 190 14.37 -3.59 2.32
CA LEU A 190 13.59 -3.71 3.54
C LEU A 190 13.34 -2.32 4.17
N GLY A 191 14.36 -1.46 4.25
CA GLY A 191 14.22 -0.12 4.78
C GLY A 191 13.22 0.73 3.99
N ALA A 192 13.26 0.67 2.66
CA ALA A 192 12.32 1.39 1.81
C ALA A 192 10.86 0.92 2.01
N VAL A 193 10.65 -0.39 2.15
CA VAL A 193 9.32 -0.95 2.41
C VAL A 193 8.82 -0.62 3.81
N MET A 194 9.68 -0.70 4.82
CA MET A 194 9.33 -0.30 6.19
C MET A 194 8.95 1.19 6.25
N LEU A 195 9.66 2.05 5.50
CA LEU A 195 9.30 3.46 5.40
C LEU A 195 7.91 3.64 4.76
N ALA A 196 7.60 2.89 3.71
CA ALA A 196 6.29 2.92 3.07
C ALA A 196 5.17 2.44 4.02
N ILE A 197 5.40 1.37 4.80
CA ILE A 197 4.47 0.87 5.81
C ILE A 197 4.21 1.95 6.88
N VAL A 198 5.26 2.58 7.39
CA VAL A 198 5.15 3.65 8.39
C VAL A 198 4.40 4.85 7.82
N ALA A 199 4.76 5.31 6.60
CA ALA A 199 4.11 6.43 5.94
C ALA A 199 2.61 6.19 5.75
N TRP A 200 2.24 4.99 5.30
CA TRP A 200 0.85 4.61 5.12
C TRP A 200 0.12 4.51 6.47
N SER A 201 0.69 3.85 7.47
CA SER A 201 0.10 3.71 8.81
C SER A 201 -0.09 5.06 9.51
N LEU A 202 0.83 6.02 9.30
CA LEU A 202 0.70 7.39 9.83
C LEU A 202 -0.47 8.15 9.21
N SER A 203 -0.89 7.81 8.00
CA SER A 203 -1.91 8.53 7.25
C SER A 203 -3.19 7.73 6.99
N ALA A 204 -3.33 6.56 7.58
CA ALA A 204 -4.49 5.68 7.42
C ALA A 204 -5.74 6.23 8.13
N VAL A 205 -6.39 7.25 7.54
CA VAL A 205 -7.61 7.87 8.08
C VAL A 205 -8.79 6.90 8.03
N ASP A 206 -8.99 6.23 6.90
CA ASP A 206 -10.07 5.30 6.64
C ASP A 206 -10.11 4.12 7.63
N VAL A 207 -8.99 3.45 7.81
CA VAL A 207 -8.87 2.34 8.76
C VAL A 207 -8.97 2.82 10.21
N ALA A 208 -8.39 3.99 10.52
CA ALA A 208 -8.45 4.57 11.84
C ALA A 208 -9.86 5.04 12.23
N MET A 209 -10.68 5.44 11.26
CA MET A 209 -12.10 5.75 11.51
C MET A 209 -12.92 4.49 11.84
N ILE A 210 -12.52 3.33 11.32
CA ILE A 210 -13.22 2.05 11.57
C ILE A 210 -12.78 1.43 12.91
N LEU A 211 -11.45 1.37 13.16
CA LEU A 211 -10.88 0.61 14.28
C LEU A 211 -10.11 1.46 15.28
N GLY A 212 -9.85 2.72 14.97
CA GLY A 212 -9.09 3.60 15.86
C GLY A 212 -9.89 4.08 17.05
N PRO A 213 -9.23 4.75 18.02
CA PRO A 213 -9.93 5.41 19.11
C PRO A 213 -10.86 6.50 18.56
N GLY A 214 -12.05 6.59 19.14
CA GLY A 214 -13.07 7.54 18.66
C GLY A 214 -12.90 8.96 19.16
N ASN A 215 -12.46 9.12 20.42
CA ASN A 215 -12.34 10.45 21.04
C ASN A 215 -11.23 10.49 22.11
N PRO A 216 -10.15 11.23 21.87
CA PRO A 216 -9.77 11.79 20.59
C PRO A 216 -9.26 10.71 19.61
N PRO A 217 -9.42 10.94 18.30
CA PRO A 217 -8.96 10.00 17.28
C PRO A 217 -7.44 10.06 17.09
N THR A 218 -6.91 9.27 16.14
CA THR A 218 -5.50 9.37 15.72
C THR A 218 -5.20 10.74 15.12
N LEU A 219 -3.91 11.15 15.13
CA LEU A 219 -3.48 12.44 14.60
C LEU A 219 -3.86 12.65 13.12
N ALA A 220 -3.87 11.59 12.31
CA ALA A 220 -4.28 11.68 10.92
C ALA A 220 -5.78 12.03 10.78
N VAL A 221 -6.64 11.39 11.57
CA VAL A 221 -8.07 11.69 11.58
C VAL A 221 -8.33 13.07 12.13
N LEU A 222 -7.65 13.47 13.21
CA LEU A 222 -7.77 14.79 13.80
C LEU A 222 -7.30 15.89 12.83
N SER A 223 -6.17 15.68 12.17
CA SER A 223 -5.67 16.58 11.14
C SER A 223 -6.68 16.73 9.98
N TRP A 224 -7.27 15.62 9.52
CA TRP A 224 -8.31 15.64 8.52
C TRP A 224 -9.55 16.42 8.97
N GLN A 225 -10.01 16.20 10.21
CA GLN A 225 -11.15 16.93 10.77
C GLN A 225 -10.90 18.45 10.78
N TRP A 226 -9.73 18.89 11.23
CA TRP A 226 -9.35 20.30 11.23
C TRP A 226 -9.23 20.89 9.83
N LEU A 227 -8.61 20.18 8.88
CA LEU A 227 -8.49 20.61 7.48
C LEU A 227 -9.86 20.72 6.78
N SER A 228 -10.85 19.93 7.21
CA SER A 228 -12.18 19.91 6.62
C SER A 228 -13.10 21.03 7.14
N GLN A 229 -12.65 21.79 8.15
CA GLN A 229 -13.41 22.92 8.68
C GLN A 229 -13.20 24.16 7.80
N GLY A 230 -14.23 25.01 7.71
CA GLY A 230 -14.17 26.25 6.93
C GLY A 230 -13.38 27.38 7.59
N ASP A 231 -12.95 27.21 8.85
CA ASP A 231 -12.20 28.21 9.61
C ASP A 231 -10.70 28.13 9.32
N ALA A 232 -10.09 29.29 9.02
CA ALA A 232 -8.69 29.40 8.64
C ALA A 232 -7.73 28.95 9.76
N ASP A 233 -8.07 29.20 11.04
CA ASP A 233 -7.24 28.82 12.18
C ASP A 233 -7.26 27.29 12.38
N GLN A 234 -8.43 26.66 12.18
CA GLN A 234 -8.53 25.19 12.21
C GLN A 234 -7.80 24.56 11.06
N GLN A 235 -7.90 25.12 9.86
CA GLN A 235 -7.15 24.63 8.69
C GLN A 235 -5.63 24.75 8.91
N ALA A 236 -5.16 25.84 9.55
CA ALA A 236 -3.77 26.00 9.92
C ALA A 236 -3.32 24.93 10.93
N LYS A 237 -4.13 24.62 11.95
CA LYS A 237 -3.87 23.50 12.88
C LYS A 237 -3.80 22.16 12.16
N GLY A 238 -4.73 21.90 11.25
CA GLY A 238 -4.75 20.67 10.44
C GLY A 238 -3.50 20.53 9.56
N ALA A 239 -3.05 21.64 8.94
CA ALA A 239 -1.81 21.67 8.16
C ALA A 239 -0.58 21.38 9.03
N LEU A 240 -0.48 22.00 10.20
CA LEU A 240 0.62 21.74 11.16
C LEU A 240 0.59 20.30 11.70
N ALA A 241 -0.60 19.74 11.96
CA ALA A 241 -0.73 18.33 12.34
C ALA A 241 -0.28 17.38 11.20
N SER A 242 -0.58 17.72 9.94
CA SER A 242 -0.05 17.01 8.77
C SER A 242 1.48 17.12 8.67
N LEU A 243 2.05 18.29 8.99
CA LEU A 243 3.50 18.48 9.05
C LEU A 243 4.12 17.64 10.18
N LEU A 244 3.44 17.52 11.32
CA LEU A 244 3.87 16.60 12.39
C LEU A 244 3.86 15.14 11.94
N LEU A 245 2.90 14.70 11.11
CA LEU A 245 2.94 13.35 10.53
C LEU A 245 4.18 13.13 9.66
N VAL A 246 4.57 14.13 8.86
CA VAL A 246 5.83 14.08 8.08
C VAL A 246 7.05 14.06 9.02
N ALA A 247 7.06 14.88 10.06
CA ALA A 247 8.13 14.88 11.04
C ALA A 247 8.25 13.54 11.78
N LEU A 248 7.12 12.93 12.17
CA LEU A 248 7.08 11.59 12.76
C LEU A 248 7.63 10.54 11.79
N LEU A 249 7.28 10.59 10.50
CA LEU A 249 7.86 9.71 9.50
C LEU A 249 9.38 9.81 9.45
N MET A 250 9.91 11.04 9.45
CA MET A 250 11.36 11.27 9.47
C MET A 250 12.02 10.75 10.74
N LEU A 251 11.35 10.91 11.90
CA LEU A 251 11.81 10.35 13.17
C LEU A 251 11.83 8.82 13.17
N PHE A 252 10.79 8.17 12.65
CA PHE A 252 10.76 6.71 12.46
C PHE A 252 11.87 6.24 11.53
N ALA A 253 12.11 6.96 10.42
CA ALA A 253 13.18 6.65 9.48
C ALA A 253 14.56 6.79 10.14
N LEU A 254 14.80 7.89 10.88
CA LEU A 254 16.03 8.13 11.62
C LEU A 254 16.24 7.05 12.69
N PHE A 255 15.22 6.76 13.49
CA PHE A 255 15.28 5.74 14.53
C PHE A 255 15.55 4.35 13.97
N GLY A 256 14.87 3.97 12.92
CA GLY A 256 15.12 2.71 12.20
C GLY A 256 16.54 2.62 11.64
N TYR A 257 17.07 3.72 11.08
CA TYR A 257 18.45 3.82 10.62
C TYR A 257 19.45 3.70 11.77
N LEU A 258 19.21 4.36 12.89
CA LEU A 258 20.09 4.28 14.07
C LEU A 258 20.08 2.88 14.69
N ILE A 259 18.93 2.24 14.80
CA ILE A 259 18.82 0.83 15.25
C ILE A 259 19.60 -0.07 14.30
N TRP A 260 19.42 0.08 12.99
CA TRP A 260 20.15 -0.69 11.98
C TRP A 260 21.66 -0.52 12.11
N ARG A 261 22.12 0.74 12.21
CA ARG A 261 23.54 1.04 12.35
C ARG A 261 24.14 0.54 13.66
N GLY A 262 23.38 0.68 14.77
CA GLY A 262 23.78 0.14 16.06
C GLY A 262 23.90 -1.39 16.01
N TRP A 263 22.89 -2.05 15.41
CA TRP A 263 22.88 -3.49 15.27
C TRP A 263 24.05 -4.00 14.40
N GLN A 264 24.37 -3.35 13.29
CA GLN A 264 25.55 -3.69 12.48
C GLN A 264 26.87 -3.65 13.26
N ARG A 265 27.01 -2.70 14.21
CA ARG A 265 28.18 -2.59 15.07
C ARG A 265 28.27 -3.69 16.12
N THR A 266 27.12 -4.22 16.56
CA THR A 266 27.03 -5.28 17.58
C THR A 266 27.03 -6.69 16.98
N LEU A 267 26.93 -6.80 15.65
CA LEU A 267 27.01 -8.11 15.00
C LEU A 267 28.40 -8.73 15.29
N PRO A 268 28.45 -9.87 15.99
CA PRO A 268 29.70 -10.54 16.22
C PRO A 268 30.28 -10.98 14.87
N ALA A 269 31.61 -10.87 14.72
CA ALA A 269 32.30 -11.48 13.59
C ALA A 269 31.94 -12.98 13.53
N ILE A 270 31.92 -13.55 12.34
CA ILE A 270 31.72 -14.99 12.15
C ILE A 270 32.90 -15.71 12.83
N ASN A 271 32.69 -16.23 14.01
CA ASN A 271 33.71 -16.76 14.91
C ASN A 271 33.67 -18.30 15.03
N GLY A 272 32.92 -18.98 14.16
CA GLY A 272 32.74 -20.42 14.19
C GLY A 272 31.80 -20.95 15.30
N LEU A 273 31.33 -20.11 16.21
CA LEU A 273 30.42 -20.50 17.25
C LEU A 273 29.02 -20.81 16.68
N ARG A 274 28.59 -22.03 16.88
CA ARG A 274 27.27 -22.52 16.45
C ARG A 274 26.28 -22.36 17.60
N ARG A 275 25.15 -21.67 17.34
CA ARG A 275 24.09 -21.53 18.34
C ARG A 275 23.03 -22.62 18.14
N GLN A 276 22.34 -23.00 19.22
CA GLN A 276 21.26 -23.96 19.13
C GLN A 276 20.22 -23.54 18.08
N ARG A 277 19.71 -24.51 17.33
CA ARG A 277 18.62 -24.32 16.38
C ARG A 277 17.33 -24.07 17.18
N LEU A 278 16.77 -22.87 17.06
CA LEU A 278 15.44 -22.61 17.59
C LEU A 278 14.40 -23.41 16.80
N SER A 279 13.42 -23.95 17.51
CA SER A 279 12.28 -24.60 16.88
C SER A 279 11.56 -23.61 15.96
N GLY A 280 11.51 -23.89 14.66
CA GLY A 280 10.76 -23.07 13.69
C GLY A 280 9.22 -23.17 13.81
N ARG A 281 8.72 -23.67 14.96
CA ARG A 281 7.29 -23.91 15.19
C ARG A 281 6.47 -22.63 15.09
N SER A 282 6.91 -21.55 15.74
CA SER A 282 6.22 -20.25 15.74
C SER A 282 6.08 -19.66 14.33
N GLY A 283 7.13 -19.72 13.51
CA GLY A 283 7.05 -19.21 12.14
C GLY A 283 6.17 -20.07 11.23
N LYS A 284 6.09 -21.38 11.48
CA LYS A 284 5.18 -22.27 10.74
C LYS A 284 3.72 -22.00 11.10
N THR A 285 3.43 -21.74 12.39
CA THR A 285 2.07 -21.36 12.83
C THR A 285 1.69 -20.00 12.26
N LEU A 286 2.54 -18.98 12.32
CA LEU A 286 2.29 -17.67 11.72
C LEU A 286 2.08 -17.74 10.20
N ALA A 287 2.83 -18.59 9.51
CA ALA A 287 2.64 -18.79 8.07
C ALA A 287 1.31 -19.47 7.72
N LEU A 288 0.71 -20.20 8.64
CA LEU A 288 -0.61 -20.78 8.49
C LEU A 288 -1.71 -19.78 8.88
N THR A 289 -1.52 -19.06 9.99
CA THR A 289 -2.52 -18.12 10.51
C THR A 289 -2.70 -16.90 9.60
N LEU A 290 -1.66 -16.48 8.87
CA LEU A 290 -1.74 -15.33 7.98
C LEU A 290 -2.75 -15.53 6.82
N PRO A 291 -2.72 -16.60 6.00
CA PRO A 291 -3.79 -16.84 5.03
C PRO A 291 -5.15 -17.14 5.69
N LEU A 292 -5.17 -17.76 6.89
CA LEU A 292 -6.40 -17.98 7.64
C LEU A 292 -7.07 -16.66 8.05
N SER A 293 -6.31 -15.62 8.40
CA SER A 293 -6.89 -14.30 8.72
C SER A 293 -7.64 -13.70 7.52
N GLY A 294 -7.10 -13.85 6.30
CA GLY A 294 -7.79 -13.45 5.09
C GLY A 294 -9.05 -14.28 4.81
N MET A 295 -8.99 -15.59 5.02
CA MET A 295 -10.17 -16.47 4.88
C MET A 295 -11.24 -16.12 5.92
N LEU A 296 -10.84 -15.85 7.16
CA LEU A 296 -11.75 -15.41 8.22
C LEU A 296 -12.41 -14.07 7.87
N CYS A 297 -11.64 -13.11 7.33
CA CYS A 297 -12.18 -11.85 6.84
C CYS A 297 -13.29 -12.09 5.80
N VAL A 298 -13.03 -12.88 4.77
CA VAL A 298 -14.03 -13.21 3.75
C VAL A 298 -15.24 -13.91 4.35
N ALA A 299 -15.03 -14.89 5.20
CA ALA A 299 -16.11 -15.65 5.84
C ALA A 299 -17.00 -14.77 6.72
N LEU A 300 -16.41 -13.92 7.56
CA LEU A 300 -17.15 -13.00 8.42
C LEU A 300 -18.01 -12.03 7.60
N LEU A 301 -17.40 -11.39 6.60
CA LEU A 301 -18.13 -10.47 5.73
C LEU A 301 -19.25 -11.19 4.98
N ALA A 302 -19.00 -12.39 4.44
CA ALA A 302 -20.01 -13.16 3.71
C ALA A 302 -21.14 -13.66 4.60
N CYS A 303 -20.86 -14.05 5.86
CA CYS A 303 -21.88 -14.50 6.81
C CYS A 303 -22.77 -13.35 7.31
N MET A 304 -22.25 -12.12 7.38
CA MET A 304 -22.98 -10.97 7.91
C MET A 304 -23.57 -10.08 6.81
N ALA A 305 -23.14 -10.23 5.56
CA ALA A 305 -23.62 -9.44 4.44
C ALA A 305 -25.02 -9.86 4.01
N GLU A 306 -25.82 -8.88 3.65
CA GLU A 306 -27.09 -9.05 2.96
C GLU A 306 -26.97 -8.52 1.53
N PRO A 307 -27.02 -9.41 0.50
CA PRO A 307 -26.76 -9.00 -0.88
C PRO A 307 -27.68 -7.90 -1.41
N ALA A 308 -28.90 -7.83 -0.91
CA ALA A 308 -29.88 -6.81 -1.29
C ALA A 308 -29.58 -5.41 -0.74
N SER A 309 -28.74 -5.31 0.30
CA SER A 309 -28.43 -4.06 1.00
C SER A 309 -27.25 -3.28 0.42
N VAL A 310 -26.66 -3.75 -0.67
CA VAL A 310 -25.55 -3.04 -1.31
C VAL A 310 -26.01 -1.76 -2.01
N ASN A 311 -25.30 -0.67 -1.79
CA ASN A 311 -25.55 0.56 -2.54
C ASN A 311 -25.04 0.36 -4.00
N ARG A 312 -26.00 0.25 -4.95
CA ARG A 312 -25.70 0.01 -6.36
C ARG A 312 -24.92 1.16 -7.00
N GLU A 313 -25.19 2.39 -6.60
CA GLU A 313 -24.46 3.55 -7.09
C GLU A 313 -22.99 3.48 -6.63
N ALA A 314 -22.75 3.20 -5.36
CA ALA A 314 -21.41 3.02 -4.81
C ALA A 314 -20.64 1.88 -5.50
N LEU A 315 -21.32 0.78 -5.81
CA LEU A 315 -20.75 -0.35 -6.55
C LEU A 315 -20.32 0.07 -7.96
N MET A 316 -21.22 0.78 -8.69
CA MET A 316 -20.94 1.21 -10.06
C MET A 316 -19.85 2.26 -10.12
N ASN A 317 -19.87 3.25 -9.21
CA ASN A 317 -18.82 4.26 -9.12
C ASN A 317 -17.46 3.60 -8.82
N SER A 318 -17.39 2.67 -7.88
CA SER A 318 -16.15 1.95 -7.56
C SER A 318 -15.62 1.17 -8.76
N LEU A 319 -16.51 0.47 -9.49
CA LEU A 319 -16.14 -0.29 -10.67
C LEU A 319 -15.62 0.62 -11.79
N GLN A 320 -16.34 1.69 -12.11
CA GLN A 320 -16.00 2.60 -13.19
C GLN A 320 -14.73 3.40 -12.89
N MET A 321 -14.59 3.96 -11.67
CA MET A 321 -13.38 4.67 -11.24
C MET A 321 -12.17 3.74 -11.22
N GLY A 322 -12.34 2.52 -10.71
CA GLY A 322 -11.30 1.50 -10.67
C GLY A 322 -10.79 1.15 -12.07
N LEU A 323 -11.71 0.86 -13.00
CA LEU A 323 -11.37 0.53 -14.39
C LEU A 323 -10.71 1.72 -15.10
N ALA A 324 -11.30 2.91 -15.01
CA ALA A 324 -10.77 4.11 -15.66
C ALA A 324 -9.35 4.44 -15.15
N SER A 325 -9.15 4.44 -13.83
CA SER A 325 -7.83 4.70 -13.24
C SER A 325 -6.79 3.66 -13.62
N ALA A 326 -7.17 2.37 -13.66
CA ALA A 326 -6.27 1.29 -14.06
C ALA A 326 -5.89 1.36 -15.53
N VAL A 327 -6.85 1.66 -16.43
CA VAL A 327 -6.59 1.84 -17.87
C VAL A 327 -5.68 3.03 -18.10
N LEU A 328 -6.04 4.21 -17.58
CA LEU A 328 -5.26 5.44 -17.75
C LEU A 328 -3.87 5.32 -17.11
N GLY A 329 -3.78 4.70 -15.94
CA GLY A 329 -2.51 4.40 -15.27
C GLY A 329 -1.61 3.50 -16.13
N LEU A 330 -2.16 2.43 -16.71
CA LEU A 330 -1.40 1.50 -17.56
C LEU A 330 -0.94 2.19 -18.85
N MET A 331 -1.80 2.96 -19.49
CA MET A 331 -1.45 3.72 -20.68
C MET A 331 -0.33 4.74 -20.40
N THR A 332 -0.48 5.52 -19.34
CA THR A 332 0.54 6.50 -18.91
C THR A 332 1.86 5.81 -18.59
N LEU A 333 1.79 4.66 -17.93
CA LEU A 333 2.97 3.91 -17.54
C LEU A 333 3.71 3.31 -18.73
N PHE A 334 3.01 2.77 -19.73
CA PHE A 334 3.63 2.29 -20.95
C PHE A 334 4.29 3.43 -21.73
N LEU A 335 3.62 4.57 -21.84
CA LEU A 335 4.19 5.77 -22.47
C LEU A 335 5.45 6.22 -21.71
N TRP A 336 5.39 6.25 -20.38
CA TRP A 336 6.52 6.62 -19.54
C TRP A 336 7.72 5.66 -19.68
N LEU A 337 7.48 4.34 -19.63
CA LEU A 337 8.55 3.35 -19.75
C LEU A 337 9.18 3.33 -21.14
N GLU A 338 8.41 3.60 -22.20
CA GLU A 338 8.92 3.59 -23.57
C GLU A 338 9.57 4.91 -23.96
N TRP A 339 8.93 6.05 -23.68
CA TRP A 339 9.38 7.37 -24.16
C TRP A 339 9.88 8.31 -23.06
N GLY A 340 9.67 7.97 -21.80
CA GLY A 340 10.16 8.73 -20.67
C GLY A 340 11.67 8.66 -20.46
N PRO A 341 12.19 9.35 -19.43
CA PRO A 341 13.62 9.34 -19.12
C PRO A 341 14.08 7.98 -18.62
N GLN A 342 15.29 7.59 -18.98
CA GLN A 342 15.85 6.30 -18.54
C GLN A 342 16.40 6.32 -17.11
N THR A 343 16.71 7.50 -16.58
CA THR A 343 17.30 7.72 -15.26
C THR A 343 16.60 8.84 -14.52
N GLY A 344 16.74 8.89 -13.20
CA GLY A 344 16.32 10.06 -12.40
C GLY A 344 14.86 10.08 -11.91
N HIS A 345 14.11 8.98 -11.98
CA HIS A 345 12.67 8.99 -11.61
C HIS A 345 12.39 8.60 -10.16
N ARG A 346 13.26 8.94 -9.23
CA ARG A 346 13.04 8.64 -7.80
C ARG A 346 11.81 9.36 -7.24
N TRP A 347 11.48 10.53 -7.77
CA TRP A 347 10.31 11.33 -7.39
C TRP A 347 8.96 10.64 -7.63
N VAL A 348 8.91 9.67 -8.57
CA VAL A 348 7.69 8.87 -8.83
C VAL A 348 7.25 8.09 -7.59
N TRP A 349 8.18 7.77 -6.69
CA TRP A 349 7.91 7.01 -5.47
C TRP A 349 7.45 7.87 -4.28
N LEU A 350 7.54 9.21 -4.39
CA LEU A 350 7.18 10.12 -3.30
C LEU A 350 5.76 9.89 -2.75
N PRO A 351 4.72 9.65 -3.59
CA PRO A 351 3.37 9.42 -3.06
C PRO A 351 3.23 8.16 -2.19
N ILE A 352 4.10 7.17 -2.38
CA ILE A 352 4.13 5.96 -1.53
C ILE A 352 4.94 6.20 -0.25
N LEU A 353 5.94 7.08 -0.31
CA LEU A 353 6.88 7.31 0.78
C LEU A 353 6.47 8.48 1.69
N LEU A 354 5.46 9.25 1.33
CA LEU A 354 4.95 10.38 2.12
C LEU A 354 3.56 10.04 2.67
N PRO A 355 3.18 10.62 3.81
CA PRO A 355 1.81 10.53 4.30
C PRO A 355 0.81 11.04 3.26
N ALA A 356 -0.30 10.32 3.06
CA ALA A 356 -1.25 10.61 1.99
C ALA A 356 -2.03 11.90 2.23
N LEU A 357 -2.36 12.23 3.48
CA LEU A 357 -3.23 13.36 3.81
C LEU A 357 -2.73 14.71 3.26
N PRO A 358 -1.44 15.11 3.43
CA PRO A 358 -0.92 16.31 2.82
C PRO A 358 -1.05 16.35 1.30
N LEU A 359 -0.84 15.19 0.65
CA LEU A 359 -0.89 15.09 -0.81
C LEU A 359 -2.32 15.28 -1.33
N VAL A 360 -3.30 14.70 -0.63
CA VAL A 360 -4.73 14.88 -0.95
C VAL A 360 -5.15 16.32 -0.75
N ALA A 361 -4.69 16.98 0.32
CA ALA A 361 -4.93 18.41 0.54
C ALA A 361 -4.39 19.26 -0.62
N GLY A 362 -3.19 18.95 -1.13
CA GLY A 362 -2.63 19.59 -2.32
C GLY A 362 -3.44 19.34 -3.59
N GLN A 363 -3.94 18.11 -3.79
CA GLN A 363 -4.85 17.80 -4.91
C GLN A 363 -6.14 18.60 -4.81
N TYR A 364 -6.72 18.68 -3.65
CA TYR A 364 -7.96 19.43 -3.41
C TYR A 364 -7.77 20.94 -3.67
N THR A 365 -6.67 21.50 -3.19
CA THR A 365 -6.31 22.91 -3.46
C THR A 365 -6.23 23.19 -4.95
N LEU A 366 -5.57 22.32 -5.73
CA LEU A 366 -5.50 22.48 -7.19
C LEU A 366 -6.87 22.34 -7.85
N ALA A 367 -7.68 21.38 -7.41
CA ALA A 367 -9.01 21.17 -7.94
C ALA A 367 -9.90 22.41 -7.72
N LEU A 368 -9.83 23.01 -6.52
CA LEU A 368 -10.52 24.27 -6.19
C LEU A 368 -10.05 25.43 -7.06
N LEU A 369 -8.74 25.62 -7.20
CA LEU A 369 -8.17 26.68 -8.03
C LEU A 369 -8.54 26.55 -9.52
N ALA A 370 -8.71 25.31 -9.99
CA ALA A 370 -9.12 25.02 -11.36
C ALA A 370 -10.65 25.02 -11.54
N GLY A 371 -11.44 25.18 -10.48
CA GLY A 371 -12.91 25.07 -10.53
C GLY A 371 -13.38 23.67 -10.94
N GLN A 372 -12.61 22.63 -10.63
CA GLN A 372 -12.85 21.24 -11.02
C GLN A 372 -13.17 20.32 -9.82
N ASP A 373 -13.38 20.89 -8.63
CA ASP A 373 -13.83 20.15 -7.47
C ASP A 373 -15.22 19.54 -7.68
N GLY A 374 -15.46 18.38 -7.09
CA GLY A 374 -16.72 17.65 -7.24
C GLY A 374 -16.98 17.11 -8.64
N GLN A 375 -15.97 16.98 -9.51
CA GLN A 375 -16.07 16.36 -10.82
C GLN A 375 -15.57 14.92 -10.80
N TYR A 376 -16.24 14.05 -11.56
CA TYR A 376 -15.87 12.64 -11.66
C TYR A 376 -14.45 12.42 -12.21
N ALA A 377 -14.08 13.20 -13.23
CA ALA A 377 -12.76 13.14 -13.84
C ALA A 377 -11.64 13.55 -12.86
N THR A 378 -11.93 14.49 -11.94
CA THR A 378 -10.98 14.95 -10.93
C THR A 378 -10.67 13.87 -9.91
N ILE A 379 -11.65 13.02 -9.56
CA ILE A 379 -11.41 11.87 -8.70
C ILE A 379 -10.45 10.88 -9.38
N ILE A 380 -10.69 10.56 -10.66
CA ILE A 380 -9.82 9.66 -11.42
C ILE A 380 -8.40 10.23 -11.49
N TRP A 381 -8.26 11.52 -11.80
CA TRP A 381 -6.96 12.20 -11.78
C TRP A 381 -6.27 12.07 -10.41
N GLY A 382 -7.02 12.29 -9.33
CA GLY A 382 -6.50 12.13 -7.98
C GLY A 382 -6.00 10.73 -7.68
N HIS A 383 -6.71 9.72 -8.13
CA HIS A 383 -6.33 8.32 -7.94
C HIS A 383 -5.02 7.96 -8.65
N LEU A 384 -4.73 8.56 -9.81
CA LEU A 384 -3.53 8.25 -10.60
C LEU A 384 -2.23 8.52 -9.83
N LEU A 385 -2.22 9.45 -8.88
CA LEU A 385 -1.03 9.77 -8.07
C LEU A 385 -0.51 8.54 -7.29
N TRP A 386 -1.40 7.65 -6.86
CA TRP A 386 -1.03 6.39 -6.18
C TRP A 386 -1.07 5.18 -7.11
N VAL A 387 -2.01 5.13 -8.04
CA VAL A 387 -2.17 4.01 -8.99
C VAL A 387 -0.90 3.82 -9.82
N ILE A 388 -0.31 4.89 -10.36
CA ILE A 388 0.87 4.80 -11.24
C ILE A 388 2.10 4.24 -10.51
N PRO A 389 2.51 4.72 -9.33
CA PRO A 389 3.64 4.14 -8.61
C PRO A 389 3.46 2.65 -8.28
N TRP A 390 2.27 2.23 -7.83
CA TRP A 390 2.00 0.83 -7.54
C TRP A 390 2.05 -0.06 -8.78
N MET A 391 1.49 0.39 -9.89
CA MET A 391 1.59 -0.31 -11.17
C MET A 391 3.03 -0.36 -11.68
N LEU A 392 3.81 0.72 -11.51
CA LEU A 392 5.21 0.79 -11.86
C LEU A 392 6.04 -0.22 -11.04
N PHE A 393 5.71 -0.37 -9.75
CA PHE A 393 6.37 -1.34 -8.88
C PHE A 393 6.27 -2.77 -9.42
N VAL A 394 5.13 -3.11 -10.00
CA VAL A 394 4.87 -4.43 -10.62
C VAL A 394 5.52 -4.54 -12.00
N LEU A 395 5.39 -3.51 -12.84
CA LEU A 395 5.74 -3.61 -14.26
C LEU A 395 7.23 -3.37 -14.55
N LYS A 396 7.90 -2.49 -13.77
CA LYS A 396 9.29 -2.10 -14.00
C LYS A 396 10.29 -3.26 -13.95
N PRO A 397 10.18 -4.25 -13.03
CA PRO A 397 11.07 -5.41 -13.05
C PRO A 397 10.93 -6.26 -14.31
N ALA A 398 9.69 -6.45 -14.78
CA ALA A 398 9.42 -7.19 -16.00
C ALA A 398 9.92 -6.44 -17.25
N TRP A 399 9.75 -5.12 -17.29
CA TRP A 399 10.29 -4.25 -18.33
C TRP A 399 11.79 -4.37 -18.45
N ARG A 400 12.53 -4.38 -17.33
CA ARG A 400 14.00 -4.50 -17.30
C ARG A 400 14.51 -5.88 -17.71
N ARG A 401 13.67 -6.91 -17.65
CA ARG A 401 14.03 -8.28 -18.07
C ARG A 401 13.89 -8.52 -19.57
N ILE A 402 13.36 -7.57 -20.34
CA ILE A 402 13.32 -7.67 -21.80
C ILE A 402 14.77 -7.67 -22.31
N ASP A 403 15.15 -8.73 -23.08
CA ASP A 403 16.49 -8.83 -23.65
C ASP A 403 16.70 -7.68 -24.65
N PRO A 404 17.68 -6.79 -24.42
CA PRO A 404 17.99 -5.69 -25.31
C PRO A 404 18.43 -6.15 -26.70
N ARG A 405 18.89 -7.38 -26.85
CA ARG A 405 19.27 -7.97 -28.15
C ARG A 405 18.07 -8.08 -29.09
N LEU A 406 16.90 -8.43 -28.57
CA LEU A 406 15.66 -8.49 -29.37
C LEU A 406 15.31 -7.13 -29.97
N VAL A 407 15.48 -6.07 -29.18
CA VAL A 407 15.23 -4.69 -29.61
C VAL A 407 16.26 -4.29 -30.66
N LEU A 408 17.53 -4.61 -30.45
CA LEU A 408 18.62 -4.28 -31.39
C LEU A 408 18.42 -4.99 -32.74
N ILE A 409 18.11 -6.28 -32.76
CA ILE A 409 17.84 -7.05 -33.98
C ILE A 409 16.66 -6.43 -34.75
N ALA A 410 15.57 -6.05 -34.07
CA ALA A 410 14.44 -5.42 -34.72
C ALA A 410 14.82 -4.04 -35.32
N GLN A 411 15.69 -3.29 -34.64
CA GLN A 411 16.21 -2.01 -35.15
C GLN A 411 17.08 -2.19 -36.39
N THR A 412 17.94 -3.23 -36.43
CA THR A 412 18.75 -3.54 -37.62
C THR A 412 17.89 -3.98 -38.81
N LEU A 413 16.71 -4.55 -38.56
CA LEU A 413 15.69 -4.87 -39.58
C LEU A 413 14.85 -3.66 -39.98
N GLY A 414 15.19 -2.45 -39.55
CA GLY A 414 14.48 -1.21 -39.91
C GLY A 414 13.13 -0.99 -39.21
N TRP A 415 12.85 -1.71 -38.13
CA TRP A 415 11.57 -1.52 -37.41
C TRP A 415 11.58 -0.21 -36.63
N THR A 416 10.47 0.51 -36.71
CA THR A 416 10.26 1.73 -35.93
C THR A 416 10.07 1.38 -34.44
N ARG A 417 10.36 2.34 -33.55
CA ARG A 417 10.21 2.17 -32.10
C ARG A 417 8.77 1.75 -31.71
N ALA A 418 7.77 2.34 -32.33
CA ALA A 418 6.37 1.98 -32.12
C ALA A 418 6.09 0.52 -32.55
N ARG A 419 6.64 0.08 -33.71
CA ARG A 419 6.48 -1.30 -34.16
C ARG A 419 7.14 -2.30 -33.22
N ILE A 420 8.35 -1.97 -32.69
CA ILE A 420 9.04 -2.77 -31.69
C ILE A 420 8.22 -2.84 -30.39
N PHE A 421 7.67 -1.71 -29.94
CA PHE A 421 6.82 -1.67 -28.75
C PHE A 421 5.62 -2.62 -28.91
N TRP A 422 4.81 -2.47 -29.96
CA TRP A 422 3.60 -3.25 -30.13
C TRP A 422 3.84 -4.72 -30.49
N ARG A 423 4.89 -5.03 -31.28
CA ARG A 423 5.14 -6.39 -31.78
C ARG A 423 6.04 -7.23 -30.90
N ILE A 424 6.92 -6.60 -30.09
CA ILE A 424 7.88 -7.30 -29.25
C ILE A 424 7.60 -7.05 -27.77
N LYS A 425 7.63 -5.77 -27.31
CA LYS A 425 7.56 -5.47 -25.89
C LYS A 425 6.18 -5.75 -25.31
N CYS A 426 5.11 -5.24 -25.91
CA CYS A 426 3.74 -5.48 -25.44
C CYS A 426 3.39 -6.95 -25.29
N PRO A 427 3.64 -7.82 -26.29
CA PRO A 427 3.39 -9.24 -26.13
C PRO A 427 4.21 -9.91 -25.01
N LEU A 428 5.46 -9.53 -24.80
CA LEU A 428 6.29 -10.06 -23.74
C LEU A 428 5.84 -9.58 -22.34
N LEU A 429 5.30 -8.37 -22.28
CA LEU A 429 4.83 -7.75 -21.03
C LEU A 429 3.36 -8.04 -20.72
N LEU A 430 2.64 -8.75 -21.57
CA LEU A 430 1.19 -8.88 -21.43
C LEU A 430 0.76 -9.44 -20.06
N ARG A 431 1.43 -10.49 -19.57
CA ARG A 431 1.15 -11.06 -18.24
C ARG A 431 1.46 -10.09 -17.10
N PRO A 432 2.66 -9.48 -17.03
CA PRO A 432 2.94 -8.43 -16.04
C PRO A 432 2.01 -7.22 -16.15
N ALA A 433 1.59 -6.84 -17.36
CA ALA A 433 0.68 -5.72 -17.58
C ALA A 433 -0.73 -6.02 -17.06
N LEU A 434 -1.26 -7.23 -17.30
CA LEU A 434 -2.53 -7.66 -16.73
C LEU A 434 -2.50 -7.68 -15.20
N PHE A 435 -1.39 -8.14 -14.62
CA PHE A 435 -1.23 -8.10 -13.17
C PHE A 435 -1.10 -6.66 -12.64
N ALA A 436 -0.33 -5.80 -13.32
CA ALA A 436 -0.24 -4.38 -12.97
C ALA A 436 -1.61 -3.68 -13.08
N PHE A 437 -2.42 -4.02 -14.08
CA PHE A 437 -3.79 -3.53 -14.23
C PHE A 437 -4.65 -3.91 -13.03
N ALA A 438 -4.61 -5.18 -12.59
CA ALA A 438 -5.36 -5.63 -11.42
C ALA A 438 -4.91 -4.92 -10.13
N VAL A 439 -3.60 -4.67 -9.98
CA VAL A 439 -3.06 -3.89 -8.85
C VAL A 439 -3.55 -2.45 -8.93
N GLY A 440 -3.49 -1.79 -10.09
CA GLY A 440 -3.98 -0.41 -10.26
C GLY A 440 -5.47 -0.27 -9.95
N PHE A 441 -6.28 -1.23 -10.40
CA PHE A 441 -7.70 -1.31 -10.07
C PHE A 441 -7.92 -1.41 -8.54
N SER A 442 -7.20 -2.32 -7.89
CA SER A 442 -7.31 -2.51 -6.44
C SER A 442 -6.90 -1.29 -5.64
N VAL A 443 -5.81 -0.63 -6.06
CA VAL A 443 -5.34 0.62 -5.44
C VAL A 443 -6.38 1.73 -5.60
N SER A 444 -7.01 1.85 -6.77
CA SER A 444 -8.05 2.85 -7.01
C SER A 444 -9.28 2.63 -6.12
N ILE A 445 -9.77 1.38 -6.02
CA ILE A 445 -10.94 1.06 -5.15
C ILE A 445 -10.63 1.33 -3.67
N ALA A 446 -9.41 1.11 -3.24
CA ALA A 446 -9.02 1.30 -1.85
C ALA A 446 -8.89 2.78 -1.44
N GLN A 447 -8.92 3.73 -2.37
CA GLN A 447 -8.72 5.14 -2.05
C GLN A 447 -9.98 5.78 -1.44
N TYR A 448 -9.84 6.20 -0.20
CA TYR A 448 -10.89 6.89 0.57
C TYR A 448 -10.80 8.41 0.44
N MET A 449 -9.69 8.99 0.91
CA MET A 449 -9.54 10.45 1.02
C MET A 449 -9.59 11.19 -0.32
N PRO A 450 -8.89 10.75 -1.38
CA PRO A 450 -9.01 11.40 -2.68
C PRO A 450 -10.43 11.36 -3.22
N THR A 451 -11.13 10.22 -3.06
CA THR A 451 -12.52 10.06 -3.49
C THR A 451 -13.45 11.04 -2.76
N LEU A 452 -13.33 11.11 -1.43
CA LEU A 452 -14.20 11.93 -0.59
C LEU A 452 -13.99 13.43 -0.88
N TRP A 453 -12.75 13.90 -0.87
CA TRP A 453 -12.45 15.33 -1.02
C TRP A 453 -12.64 15.82 -2.44
N LEU A 454 -12.03 15.17 -3.42
CA LEU A 454 -12.13 15.60 -4.83
C LEU A 454 -13.53 15.43 -5.39
N GLY A 455 -14.28 14.45 -4.89
CA GLY A 455 -15.68 14.23 -5.26
C GLY A 455 -16.67 15.08 -4.49
N ALA A 456 -16.24 15.84 -3.46
CA ALA A 456 -17.10 16.63 -2.58
C ALA A 456 -18.28 15.81 -2.04
N GLY A 457 -18.11 14.51 -1.80
CA GLY A 457 -19.14 13.60 -1.34
C GLY A 457 -20.23 13.24 -2.37
N ARG A 458 -20.15 13.72 -3.63
CA ARG A 458 -21.18 13.52 -4.67
C ARG A 458 -21.17 12.11 -5.26
N TYR A 459 -20.05 11.40 -5.20
CA TYR A 459 -19.89 10.08 -5.80
C TYR A 459 -19.55 9.05 -4.73
N PRO A 460 -20.56 8.42 -4.12
CA PRO A 460 -20.34 7.38 -3.13
C PRO A 460 -19.58 6.19 -3.79
N THR A 461 -18.66 5.60 -3.04
CA THR A 461 -17.97 4.38 -3.42
C THR A 461 -18.10 3.35 -2.31
N LEU A 462 -17.82 2.08 -2.60
CA LEU A 462 -17.89 1.02 -1.58
C LEU A 462 -16.99 1.35 -0.37
N THR A 463 -15.85 1.99 -0.62
CA THR A 463 -14.91 2.40 0.43
C THR A 463 -15.47 3.54 1.27
N THR A 464 -16.03 4.60 0.65
CA THR A 464 -16.60 5.72 1.40
C THR A 464 -17.84 5.31 2.18
N GLU A 465 -18.68 4.46 1.60
CA GLU A 465 -19.87 3.91 2.29
C GLU A 465 -19.48 3.03 3.48
N ALA A 466 -18.51 2.12 3.31
CA ALA A 466 -18.05 1.26 4.40
C ALA A 466 -17.49 2.07 5.58
N VAL A 467 -16.71 3.12 5.31
CA VAL A 467 -16.19 3.99 6.36
C VAL A 467 -17.32 4.79 7.03
N ALA A 468 -18.25 5.34 6.26
CA ALA A 468 -19.38 6.10 6.82
C ALA A 468 -20.27 5.23 7.73
N LEU A 469 -20.53 3.99 7.33
CA LEU A 469 -21.36 3.04 8.09
C LEU A 469 -20.67 2.49 9.35
N SER A 470 -19.35 2.56 9.43
CA SER A 470 -18.62 2.04 10.59
C SER A 470 -18.87 2.84 11.89
N SER A 471 -19.27 4.10 11.78
CA SER A 471 -19.46 5.01 12.91
C SER A 471 -20.86 4.98 13.55
N GLY A 472 -21.69 3.98 13.25
CA GLY A 472 -23.02 3.83 13.86
C GLY A 472 -24.12 3.34 12.90
N GLY A 473 -23.73 2.88 11.71
CA GLY A 473 -24.65 2.28 10.75
C GLY A 473 -24.99 0.82 11.03
N SER A 474 -25.82 0.22 10.17
CA SER A 474 -26.14 -1.20 10.22
C SER A 474 -24.90 -2.05 9.92
N THR A 475 -24.56 -2.96 10.82
CA THR A 475 -23.46 -3.92 10.66
C THR A 475 -23.62 -4.80 9.42
N THR A 476 -24.84 -5.12 9.05
CA THR A 476 -25.20 -5.92 7.86
C THR A 476 -24.88 -5.16 6.57
N ILE A 477 -25.25 -3.87 6.52
CA ILE A 477 -24.97 -3.01 5.37
C ILE A 477 -23.46 -2.76 5.26
N LEU A 478 -22.78 -2.48 6.38
CA LEU A 478 -21.32 -2.37 6.43
C LEU A 478 -20.65 -3.62 5.88
N ALA A 479 -21.07 -4.80 6.33
CA ALA A 479 -20.53 -6.08 5.86
C ALA A 479 -20.74 -6.25 4.34
N SER A 480 -21.88 -5.83 3.82
CA SER A 480 -22.21 -5.93 2.39
C SER A 480 -21.32 -5.01 1.56
N GLN A 481 -21.13 -3.75 1.96
CA GLN A 481 -20.23 -2.81 1.27
C GLN A 481 -18.77 -3.30 1.29
N ALA A 482 -18.30 -3.74 2.46
CA ALA A 482 -16.95 -4.25 2.63
C ALA A 482 -16.72 -5.56 1.85
N LEU A 483 -17.71 -6.44 1.77
CA LEU A 483 -17.64 -7.66 0.97
C LEU A 483 -17.49 -7.35 -0.52
N TRP A 484 -18.29 -6.45 -1.07
CA TRP A 484 -18.19 -6.07 -2.47
C TRP A 484 -16.90 -5.29 -2.77
N GLN A 485 -16.43 -4.45 -1.84
CA GLN A 485 -15.12 -3.80 -1.94
C GLN A 485 -13.98 -4.82 -2.05
N LEU A 486 -14.12 -5.98 -1.38
CA LEU A 486 -13.17 -7.09 -1.45
C LEU A 486 -13.35 -7.92 -2.71
N LEU A 487 -14.59 -8.23 -3.10
CA LEU A 487 -14.88 -9.11 -4.25
C LEU A 487 -14.47 -8.48 -5.58
N LEU A 488 -14.65 -7.17 -5.77
CA LEU A 488 -14.29 -6.51 -7.03
C LEU A 488 -12.81 -6.68 -7.40
N PRO A 489 -11.82 -6.36 -6.53
CA PRO A 489 -10.41 -6.65 -6.80
C PRO A 489 -10.14 -8.12 -7.05
N LEU A 490 -10.70 -9.02 -6.24
CA LEU A 490 -10.52 -10.46 -6.40
C LEU A 490 -11.02 -10.95 -7.77
N LEU A 491 -12.18 -10.47 -8.23
CA LEU A 491 -12.71 -10.79 -9.55
C LEU A 491 -11.78 -10.30 -10.66
N VAL A 492 -11.26 -9.07 -10.57
CA VAL A 492 -10.32 -8.52 -11.56
C VAL A 492 -9.01 -9.31 -11.56
N PHE A 493 -8.47 -9.69 -10.40
CA PHE A 493 -7.29 -10.56 -10.33
C PHE A 493 -7.57 -11.94 -10.94
N ALA A 494 -8.72 -12.54 -10.66
CA ALA A 494 -9.12 -13.83 -11.24
C ALA A 494 -9.26 -13.76 -12.77
N LEU A 495 -9.92 -12.72 -13.28
CA LEU A 495 -10.08 -12.50 -14.72
C LEU A 495 -8.72 -12.27 -15.41
N THR A 496 -7.86 -11.44 -14.87
CA THR A 496 -6.52 -11.18 -15.43
C THR A 496 -5.64 -12.43 -15.38
N ALA A 497 -5.75 -13.24 -14.32
CA ALA A 497 -5.06 -14.52 -14.22
C ALA A 497 -5.58 -15.53 -15.26
N LEU A 498 -6.89 -15.59 -15.46
CA LEU A 498 -7.51 -16.44 -16.49
C LEU A 498 -7.07 -16.02 -17.89
N CYS A 499 -7.17 -14.74 -18.23
CA CYS A 499 -6.67 -14.19 -19.50
C CYS A 499 -5.19 -14.53 -19.72
N SER A 500 -4.37 -14.40 -18.67
CA SER A 500 -2.95 -14.74 -18.72
C SER A 500 -2.71 -16.23 -19.02
N ARG A 501 -3.52 -17.15 -18.46
CA ARG A 501 -3.46 -18.58 -18.72
C ARG A 501 -3.88 -18.91 -20.15
N VAL A 502 -5.02 -18.39 -20.61
CA VAL A 502 -5.55 -18.59 -21.97
C VAL A 502 -4.51 -18.14 -23.01
N ILE A 503 -4.00 -16.92 -22.88
CA ILE A 503 -2.97 -16.40 -23.79
C ILE A 503 -1.69 -17.26 -23.74
N GLY A 504 -1.33 -17.77 -22.55
CA GLY A 504 -0.21 -18.68 -22.39
C GLY A 504 -0.38 -20.00 -23.13
N HIS A 505 -1.59 -20.55 -23.13
CA HIS A 505 -1.90 -21.79 -23.82
C HIS A 505 -1.80 -21.63 -25.35
N TYR A 506 -2.39 -20.57 -25.91
CA TYR A 506 -2.29 -20.29 -27.36
C TYR A 506 -0.87 -20.01 -27.84
N ARG A 507 0.03 -19.51 -26.99
CA ARG A 507 1.43 -19.25 -27.33
C ARG A 507 2.34 -20.48 -27.23
N GLN A 508 1.95 -21.52 -26.51
CA GLN A 508 2.73 -22.79 -26.49
C GLN A 508 2.66 -23.54 -27.82
N GLY A 509 1.63 -23.30 -28.63
CA GLY A 509 1.54 -23.83 -29.99
C GLY A 509 2.45 -23.15 -31.03
N LEU A 510 3.19 -22.10 -30.63
CA LEU A 510 4.13 -21.36 -31.48
C LEU A 510 5.61 -21.55 -31.07
N ARG A 511 5.90 -22.53 -30.20
CA ARG A 511 7.27 -22.91 -29.80
C ARG A 511 7.74 -24.13 -30.58
#